data_975dcfbee17e9e9d2a3567529b84ff07
#
_entry.id   975dcfbee17e9e9d2a3567529b84ff07
#
_cell.length_a   1.000
_cell.length_b   1.000
_cell.length_c   1.000
_cell.angle_alpha   90.00
_cell.angle_beta   90.00
_cell.angle_gamma   90.00
#
_symmetry.space_group_name_H-M   'P 1'
#
loop_
_entity.id
_entity.type
_entity.pdbx_description
1 polymer ?
#
loop_
_entity_poly.entity_id
_entity_poly.type
_entity_poly.pdbx_seq_one_letter_code
_entity_poly.pdbx_strand_id
1 'polypeptide(L)'
;DGLTITPLMDQGEYIDIIVKSILSSILLGAILAIIVLALFLKDVKPTLVVAFSIPFSVLFAIIIMYFTNITLNVMSLAGLCLGIGMLVDNSIVVIENVYRLRNRGISAPRAAVQGAKQVAGAIIASTLTTICVFLPMVYTSGTVSQLMIPFAFTISYALIASLIVALTVVPTISSVVLRKTKEQNHRFFDKVKEKYEVALEFCLNHKIVPIGISIVLLAICVAKVFSTGLVLMDDMESNQISATLTFDKTIDKDTAYDTASQVMEKIQKVDGVSKVGAMDGNTGAAVMSMGSSSNNYTNFTFSVLTDDSIKTTKQFRKIIKEIETNTKDIKCKEFKVSSSAMGDMSSMLSGGLAVNIYGKDQDKLISISEDVMDMVKSIKGAKEVTNGIDEKDKQIHLQIDKNKAAAKGLTVAQIYQQLVARTTTDKDSITLNVGDDDVAVKVVDETDKLTYENLMKSKITATTYDDTGKEVKKNYELSDFATMNIEDSVNTIKRKNLTQYLSVTAEVEDGYNATLMSRELE
;
A
#
# COMPACT_ATOMS: atom_id res chain seq x y z
N ASP A 1 -14.70 -33.26 -18.42
CA ASP A 1 -14.65 -31.96 -17.84
C ASP A 1 -13.27 -31.42 -17.97
N GLY A 2 -12.51 -30.82 -18.43
CA GLY A 2 -11.14 -30.32 -18.56
C GLY A 2 -10.97 -28.89 -18.08
N LEU A 3 -11.90 -28.40 -17.23
CA LEU A 3 -11.86 -27.03 -16.73
C LEU A 3 -10.98 -26.95 -15.49
N THR A 4 -9.93 -26.15 -15.52
CA THR A 4 -9.09 -25.83 -14.36
C THR A 4 -9.29 -24.38 -13.97
N ILE A 5 -9.70 -24.11 -12.73
CA ILE A 5 -9.80 -22.76 -12.19
C ILE A 5 -8.48 -22.47 -11.48
N THR A 6 -7.79 -21.42 -11.89
CA THR A 6 -6.56 -20.97 -11.24
C THR A 6 -6.78 -19.54 -10.73
N PRO A 7 -6.62 -19.27 -9.43
CA PRO A 7 -6.62 -17.91 -8.92
C PRO A 7 -5.39 -17.18 -9.48
N LEU A 8 -5.61 -16.02 -10.07
CA LEU A 8 -4.54 -15.12 -10.54
C LEU A 8 -4.10 -14.16 -9.44
N MET A 9 -4.95 -13.94 -8.44
CA MET A 9 -4.69 -13.09 -7.30
C MET A 9 -5.40 -13.67 -6.08
N ASP A 10 -4.63 -14.19 -5.13
CA ASP A 10 -5.13 -14.65 -3.85
C ASP A 10 -4.51 -13.83 -2.71
N GLN A 11 -5.31 -12.91 -2.17
CA GLN A 11 -4.89 -12.11 -1.02
C GLN A 11 -4.64 -12.98 0.23
N GLY A 12 -5.30 -14.12 0.35
CA GLY A 12 -5.11 -15.05 1.45
C GLY A 12 -3.73 -15.69 1.44
N GLU A 13 -3.23 -16.10 0.27
CA GLU A 13 -1.88 -16.64 0.11
C GLU A 13 -0.81 -15.61 0.50
N TYR A 14 -1.02 -14.36 0.12
CA TYR A 14 -0.11 -13.26 0.47
C TYR A 14 -0.04 -13.03 1.98
N ILE A 15 -1.20 -13.00 2.64
CA ILE A 15 -1.29 -12.87 4.10
C ILE A 15 -0.63 -14.07 4.78
N ASP A 16 -0.83 -15.28 4.28
CA ASP A 16 -0.24 -16.51 4.84
C ASP A 16 1.29 -16.52 4.73
N ILE A 17 1.85 -16.08 3.60
CA ILE A 17 3.30 -15.93 3.41
C ILE A 17 3.88 -14.93 4.43
N ILE A 18 3.25 -13.76 4.58
CA ILE A 18 3.71 -12.73 5.53
C ILE A 18 3.62 -13.23 6.96
N VAL A 19 2.49 -13.83 7.34
CA VAL A 19 2.28 -14.37 8.69
C VAL A 19 3.29 -15.47 9.00
N LYS A 20 3.53 -16.40 8.08
CA LYS A 20 4.56 -17.46 8.24
C LYS A 20 5.96 -16.87 8.36
N SER A 21 6.30 -15.88 7.54
CA SER A 21 7.59 -15.19 7.61
C SER A 21 7.80 -14.51 8.96
N ILE A 22 6.81 -13.79 9.47
CA ILE A 22 6.87 -13.12 10.76
C ILE A 22 6.95 -14.14 11.89
N LEU A 23 6.14 -15.20 11.87
CA LEU A 23 6.18 -16.26 12.88
C LEU A 23 7.52 -16.98 12.91
N SER A 24 8.12 -17.25 11.75
CA SER A 24 9.46 -17.83 11.66
C SER A 24 10.54 -16.89 12.22
N SER A 25 10.41 -15.59 11.97
CA SER A 25 11.31 -14.55 12.50
C SER A 25 11.18 -14.43 14.02
N ILE A 26 9.97 -14.49 14.56
CA ILE A 26 9.69 -14.54 16.00
C ILE A 26 10.35 -15.75 16.64
N LEU A 27 10.18 -16.93 16.03
CA LEU A 27 10.74 -18.18 16.55
C LEU A 27 12.30 -18.15 16.52
N LEU A 28 12.85 -17.70 15.39
CA LEU A 28 14.30 -17.56 15.23
C LEU A 28 14.88 -16.56 16.22
N GLY A 29 14.23 -15.40 16.41
CA GLY A 29 14.62 -14.39 17.38
C GLY A 29 14.58 -14.92 18.83
N ALA A 30 13.54 -15.65 19.20
CA ALA A 30 13.42 -16.27 20.51
C ALA A 30 14.53 -17.33 20.74
N ILE A 31 14.81 -18.18 19.74
CA ILE A 31 15.88 -19.18 19.82
C ILE A 31 17.24 -18.51 19.98
N LEU A 32 17.54 -17.49 19.17
CA LEU A 32 18.79 -16.73 19.25
C LEU A 32 18.94 -16.06 20.64
N ALA A 33 17.88 -15.45 21.17
CA ALA A 33 17.87 -14.87 22.50
C ALA A 33 18.20 -15.90 23.58
N ILE A 34 17.59 -17.09 23.50
CA ILE A 34 17.85 -18.20 24.44
C ILE A 34 19.31 -18.68 24.33
N ILE A 35 19.86 -18.81 23.10
CA ILE A 35 21.26 -19.22 22.88
C ILE A 35 22.22 -18.20 23.50
N VAL A 36 22.00 -16.90 23.22
CA VAL A 36 22.83 -15.82 23.77
C VAL A 36 22.76 -15.84 25.31
N LEU A 37 21.56 -15.97 25.86
CA LEU A 37 21.40 -16.08 27.32
C LEU A 37 22.08 -17.30 27.91
N ALA A 38 21.98 -18.46 27.29
CA ALA A 38 22.66 -19.67 27.71
C ALA A 38 24.18 -19.48 27.72
N LEU A 39 24.70 -18.75 26.74
CA LEU A 39 26.14 -18.44 26.64
C LEU A 39 26.60 -17.47 27.72
N PHE A 40 25.77 -16.47 28.08
CA PHE A 40 26.11 -15.46 29.08
C PHE A 40 25.90 -15.97 30.50
N LEU A 41 24.76 -16.57 30.80
CA LEU A 41 24.41 -17.07 32.14
C LEU A 41 25.13 -18.39 32.46
N LYS A 42 25.56 -19.17 31.46
CA LYS A 42 26.22 -20.48 31.56
C LYS A 42 25.54 -21.48 32.51
N ASP A 43 24.36 -21.18 32.99
CA ASP A 43 23.52 -22.03 33.80
C ASP A 43 22.19 -22.25 33.09
N VAL A 44 21.86 -23.52 32.85
CA VAL A 44 20.63 -23.90 32.16
C VAL A 44 19.39 -23.49 32.92
N LYS A 45 19.46 -23.42 34.25
CA LYS A 45 18.30 -23.13 35.09
C LYS A 45 17.78 -21.70 34.96
N PRO A 46 18.62 -20.65 35.13
CA PRO A 46 18.18 -19.28 34.84
C PRO A 46 17.73 -19.08 33.38
N THR A 47 18.44 -19.72 32.44
CA THR A 47 18.08 -19.67 31.01
C THR A 47 16.70 -20.25 30.77
N LEU A 48 16.34 -21.37 31.35
CA LEU A 48 15.01 -21.97 31.29
C LEU A 48 13.92 -21.03 31.82
N VAL A 49 14.17 -20.35 32.94
CA VAL A 49 13.19 -19.40 33.51
C VAL A 49 12.87 -18.29 32.50
N VAL A 50 13.90 -17.73 31.86
CA VAL A 50 13.71 -16.69 30.86
C VAL A 50 13.07 -17.27 29.58
N ALA A 51 13.47 -18.46 29.16
CA ALA A 51 12.87 -19.14 28.02
C ALA A 51 11.35 -19.35 28.18
N PHE A 52 10.91 -19.68 29.39
CA PHE A 52 9.49 -19.77 29.70
C PHE A 52 8.78 -18.41 29.77
N SER A 53 9.50 -17.34 30.19
CA SER A 53 8.88 -16.01 30.28
C SER A 53 8.46 -15.44 28.92
N ILE A 54 9.16 -15.81 27.82
CA ILE A 54 8.88 -15.32 26.48
C ILE A 54 7.46 -15.70 26.02
N PRO A 55 7.07 -17.01 25.95
CA PRO A 55 5.73 -17.37 25.52
C PRO A 55 4.64 -16.83 26.44
N PHE A 56 4.87 -16.77 27.76
CA PHE A 56 3.91 -16.16 28.69
C PHE A 56 3.69 -14.68 28.39
N SER A 57 4.75 -13.93 28.13
CA SER A 57 4.64 -12.50 27.81
C SER A 57 3.93 -12.27 26.49
N VAL A 58 4.21 -13.09 25.47
CA VAL A 58 3.54 -13.01 24.16
C VAL A 58 2.05 -13.33 24.28
N LEU A 59 1.69 -14.42 24.98
CA LEU A 59 0.30 -14.77 25.21
C LEU A 59 -0.45 -13.67 25.98
N PHE A 60 0.19 -13.08 26.98
CA PHE A 60 -0.41 -12.00 27.76
C PHE A 60 -0.60 -10.73 26.90
N ALA A 61 0.36 -10.41 26.02
CA ALA A 61 0.23 -9.31 25.05
C ALA A 61 -0.96 -9.55 24.11
N ILE A 62 -1.11 -10.76 23.56
CA ILE A 62 -2.23 -11.13 22.68
C ILE A 62 -3.57 -11.01 23.42
N ILE A 63 -3.63 -11.41 24.68
CA ILE A 63 -4.83 -11.25 25.52
C ILE A 63 -5.20 -9.77 25.67
N ILE A 64 -4.22 -8.89 25.94
CA ILE A 64 -4.48 -7.44 26.03
C ILE A 64 -4.97 -6.91 24.67
N MET A 65 -4.34 -7.31 23.55
CA MET A 65 -4.77 -6.93 22.19
C MET A 65 -6.22 -7.33 21.93
N TYR A 66 -6.62 -8.55 22.34
CA TYR A 66 -8.00 -9.02 22.19
C TYR A 66 -8.99 -8.13 22.93
N PHE A 67 -8.72 -7.76 24.19
CA PHE A 67 -9.62 -6.90 24.96
C PHE A 67 -9.65 -5.44 24.49
N THR A 68 -8.62 -4.99 23.78
CA THR A 68 -8.54 -3.63 23.22
C THR A 68 -8.96 -3.56 21.74
N ASN A 69 -9.47 -4.65 21.17
CA ASN A 69 -9.88 -4.77 19.77
C ASN A 69 -8.76 -4.41 18.76
N ILE A 70 -7.50 -4.65 19.11
CA ILE A 70 -6.40 -4.55 18.15
C ILE A 70 -6.32 -5.87 17.38
N THR A 71 -6.54 -5.80 16.05
CA THR A 71 -6.49 -6.96 15.17
C THR A 71 -5.05 -7.44 14.95
N LEU A 72 -4.91 -8.75 14.76
CA LEU A 72 -3.65 -9.33 14.29
C LEU A 72 -3.51 -9.03 12.80
N ASN A 73 -2.68 -8.06 12.48
CA ASN A 73 -2.32 -7.65 11.12
C ASN A 73 -0.79 -7.57 10.98
N VAL A 74 -0.30 -7.31 9.77
CA VAL A 74 1.14 -7.23 9.49
C VAL A 74 1.87 -6.27 10.43
N MET A 75 1.27 -5.11 10.71
CA MET A 75 1.88 -4.08 11.58
C MET A 75 1.88 -4.50 13.05
N SER A 76 0.79 -5.08 13.54
CA SER A 76 0.73 -5.58 14.92
C SER A 76 1.66 -6.79 15.12
N LEU A 77 1.76 -7.69 14.14
CA LEU A 77 2.71 -8.80 14.18
C LEU A 77 4.16 -8.33 14.12
N ALA A 78 4.47 -7.31 13.30
CA ALA A 78 5.79 -6.67 13.29
C ALA A 78 6.12 -6.01 14.63
N GLY A 79 5.14 -5.33 15.25
CA GLY A 79 5.26 -4.77 16.59
C GLY A 79 5.50 -5.85 17.65
N LEU A 80 4.83 -6.99 17.57
CA LEU A 80 5.04 -8.12 18.45
C LEU A 80 6.44 -8.73 18.26
N CYS A 81 6.90 -8.88 17.02
CA CYS A 81 8.23 -9.37 16.68
C CYS A 81 9.34 -8.49 17.28
N LEU A 82 9.23 -7.17 17.10
CA LEU A 82 10.14 -6.21 17.73
C LEU A 82 10.04 -6.26 19.26
N GLY A 83 8.80 -6.36 19.77
CA GLY A 83 8.52 -6.48 21.20
C GLY A 83 9.23 -7.66 21.84
N ILE A 84 9.30 -8.82 21.18
CA ILE A 84 9.94 -10.02 21.72
C ILE A 84 11.40 -9.77 22.10
N GLY A 85 12.15 -9.02 21.29
CA GLY A 85 13.52 -8.63 21.62
C GLY A 85 13.61 -7.83 22.93
N MET A 86 12.61 -6.98 23.22
CA MET A 86 12.55 -6.17 24.43
C MET A 86 11.89 -6.90 25.61
N LEU A 87 11.05 -7.94 25.34
CA LEU A 87 10.36 -8.70 26.39
C LEU A 87 11.32 -9.46 27.31
N VAL A 88 12.42 -9.93 26.74
CA VAL A 88 13.41 -10.74 27.43
C VAL A 88 14.21 -9.92 28.45
N ASP A 89 14.41 -8.64 28.16
CA ASP A 89 15.29 -7.75 28.92
C ASP A 89 14.84 -7.59 30.38
N ASN A 90 13.57 -7.30 30.62
CA ASN A 90 13.01 -7.20 31.96
C ASN A 90 13.19 -8.50 32.78
N SER A 91 12.98 -9.64 32.13
CA SER A 91 13.11 -10.96 32.76
C SER A 91 14.57 -11.29 33.09
N ILE A 92 15.52 -10.87 32.24
CA ILE A 92 16.96 -11.05 32.48
C ILE A 92 17.39 -10.28 33.71
N VAL A 93 17.02 -9.01 33.83
CA VAL A 93 17.42 -8.17 34.99
C VAL A 93 16.88 -8.75 36.28
N VAL A 94 15.64 -9.24 36.30
CA VAL A 94 15.07 -9.88 37.50
C VAL A 94 15.80 -11.17 37.85
N ILE A 95 15.98 -12.09 36.89
CA ILE A 95 16.59 -13.39 37.15
C ILE A 95 18.05 -13.26 37.58
N GLU A 96 18.80 -12.33 36.96
CA GLU A 96 20.18 -12.06 37.31
C GLU A 96 20.29 -11.56 38.76
N ASN A 97 19.44 -10.63 39.17
CA ASN A 97 19.44 -10.14 40.55
C ASN A 97 19.03 -11.22 41.55
N VAL A 98 18.03 -12.05 41.23
CA VAL A 98 17.65 -13.22 42.05
C VAL A 98 18.81 -14.21 42.16
N TYR A 99 19.48 -14.51 41.03
CA TYR A 99 20.63 -15.41 40.98
C TYR A 99 21.81 -14.88 41.83
N ARG A 100 22.10 -13.59 41.75
CA ARG A 100 23.13 -12.91 42.54
C ARG A 100 22.86 -13.00 44.05
N LEU A 101 21.61 -12.78 44.46
CA LEU A 101 21.21 -12.92 45.87
C LEU A 101 21.26 -14.38 46.32
N ARG A 102 20.92 -15.30 45.44
CA ARG A 102 21.01 -16.74 45.71
C ARG A 102 22.44 -17.20 45.95
N ASN A 103 23.40 -16.71 45.15
CA ASN A 103 24.83 -17.01 45.30
C ASN A 103 25.43 -16.41 46.59
N ARG A 104 24.79 -15.37 47.15
CA ARG A 104 25.14 -14.82 48.46
C ARG A 104 24.57 -15.63 49.66
N GLY A 105 23.98 -16.80 49.41
CA GLY A 105 23.49 -17.71 50.45
C GLY A 105 22.03 -17.47 50.88
N ILE A 106 21.31 -16.52 50.28
CA ILE A 106 19.91 -16.27 50.59
C ILE A 106 19.04 -17.43 50.06
N SER A 107 18.04 -17.88 50.82
CA SER A 107 17.15 -18.96 50.40
C SER A 107 16.38 -18.58 49.15
N ALA A 108 16.13 -19.54 48.21
CA ALA A 108 15.54 -19.27 46.89
C ALA A 108 14.22 -18.47 46.95
N PRO A 109 13.24 -18.75 47.84
CA PRO A 109 12.03 -17.94 47.92
C PRO A 109 12.28 -16.49 48.37
N ARG A 110 13.19 -16.28 49.35
CA ARG A 110 13.55 -14.93 49.78
C ARG A 110 14.35 -14.18 48.72
N ALA A 111 15.28 -14.85 48.03
CA ALA A 111 16.05 -14.27 46.94
C ALA A 111 15.14 -13.85 45.79
N ALA A 112 14.13 -14.63 45.45
CA ALA A 112 13.15 -14.30 44.41
C ALA A 112 12.36 -13.01 44.73
N VAL A 113 11.80 -12.92 45.93
CA VAL A 113 11.02 -11.75 46.37
C VAL A 113 11.92 -10.51 46.51
N GLN A 114 13.05 -10.63 47.20
CA GLN A 114 13.95 -9.49 47.39
C GLN A 114 14.60 -9.04 46.09
N GLY A 115 14.99 -9.99 45.24
CA GLY A 115 15.61 -9.72 43.95
C GLY A 115 14.68 -8.96 43.02
N ALA A 116 13.43 -9.40 42.91
CA ALA A 116 12.43 -8.70 42.13
C ALA A 116 12.12 -7.29 42.69
N LYS A 117 11.93 -7.18 44.00
CA LYS A 117 11.65 -5.90 44.67
C LYS A 117 12.76 -4.85 44.48
N GLN A 118 14.04 -5.28 44.52
CA GLN A 118 15.16 -4.35 44.33
C GLN A 118 15.22 -3.71 42.97
N VAL A 119 14.81 -4.43 41.91
CA VAL A 119 14.90 -3.94 40.54
C VAL A 119 13.57 -3.46 39.98
N ALA A 120 12.44 -3.71 40.66
CA ALA A 120 11.10 -3.37 40.21
C ALA A 120 10.95 -1.90 39.80
N GLY A 121 11.41 -0.97 40.64
CA GLY A 121 11.34 0.46 40.36
C GLY A 121 12.08 0.86 39.08
N ALA A 122 13.29 0.32 38.88
CA ALA A 122 14.09 0.60 37.69
C ALA A 122 13.44 0.02 36.42
N ILE A 123 12.93 -1.21 36.49
CA ILE A 123 12.28 -1.88 35.38
C ILE A 123 10.96 -1.17 35.00
N ILE A 124 10.14 -0.76 35.97
CA ILE A 124 8.92 0.00 35.74
C ILE A 124 9.24 1.32 35.04
N ALA A 125 10.24 2.06 35.54
CA ALA A 125 10.63 3.35 34.98
C ALA A 125 11.15 3.19 33.52
N SER A 126 12.04 2.22 33.26
CA SER A 126 12.57 1.97 31.93
C SER A 126 11.47 1.54 30.95
N THR A 127 10.57 0.64 31.35
CA THR A 127 9.44 0.19 30.53
C THR A 127 8.51 1.36 30.19
N LEU A 128 8.18 2.19 31.18
CA LEU A 128 7.33 3.35 30.97
C LEU A 128 8.00 4.37 30.03
N THR A 129 9.29 4.61 30.18
CA THR A 129 10.06 5.48 29.29
C THR A 129 10.03 4.96 27.84
N THR A 130 10.20 3.65 27.67
CA THR A 130 10.13 3.03 26.34
C THR A 130 8.73 3.17 25.72
N ILE A 131 7.67 2.98 26.50
CA ILE A 131 6.29 3.19 26.02
C ILE A 131 6.08 4.65 25.58
N CYS A 132 6.61 5.61 26.35
CA CYS A 132 6.51 7.03 26.01
C CYS A 132 7.18 7.39 24.66
N VAL A 133 8.19 6.64 24.22
CA VAL A 133 8.81 6.84 22.90
C VAL A 133 7.85 6.48 21.75
N PHE A 134 6.96 5.51 21.96
CA PHE A 134 5.97 5.11 20.94
C PHE A 134 4.67 5.93 20.99
N LEU A 135 4.43 6.66 22.08
CA LEU A 135 3.22 7.46 22.25
C LEU A 135 3.00 8.52 21.13
N PRO A 136 4.02 9.23 20.63
CA PRO A 136 3.84 10.19 19.54
C PRO A 136 3.28 9.57 18.25
N MET A 137 3.49 8.27 18.01
CA MET A 137 2.94 7.58 16.84
C MET A 137 1.41 7.54 16.83
N VAL A 138 0.78 7.62 18.01
CA VAL A 138 -0.68 7.63 18.15
C VAL A 138 -1.29 8.96 17.65
N TYR A 139 -0.50 10.03 17.64
CA TYR A 139 -0.93 11.36 17.18
C TYR A 139 -0.66 11.59 15.68
N THR A 140 -0.13 10.60 14.97
CA THR A 140 0.02 10.71 13.50
C THR A 140 -1.35 10.76 12.84
N SER A 141 -1.44 11.42 11.67
CA SER A 141 -2.68 11.57 10.91
C SER A 141 -2.52 11.02 9.48
N GLY A 142 -3.65 10.80 8.81
CA GLY A 142 -3.69 10.29 7.44
C GLY A 142 -3.46 8.77 7.35
N THR A 143 -3.04 8.30 6.20
CA THR A 143 -2.83 6.85 5.92
C THR A 143 -1.75 6.25 6.82
N VAL A 144 -0.73 7.03 7.18
CA VAL A 144 0.36 6.59 8.06
C VAL A 144 -0.16 6.20 9.44
N SER A 145 -1.19 6.87 9.95
CA SER A 145 -1.76 6.56 11.27
C SER A 145 -2.35 5.15 11.34
N GLN A 146 -2.96 4.68 10.25
CA GLN A 146 -3.56 3.33 10.18
C GLN A 146 -2.50 2.22 10.31
N LEU A 147 -1.27 2.49 9.88
CA LEU A 147 -0.14 1.58 9.99
C LEU A 147 0.57 1.70 11.35
N MET A 148 0.78 2.93 11.82
CA MET A 148 1.58 3.20 13.02
C MET A 148 0.84 2.94 14.33
N ILE A 149 -0.47 3.17 14.38
CA ILE A 149 -1.27 2.99 15.60
C ILE A 149 -1.28 1.52 16.08
N PRO A 150 -1.62 0.51 15.24
CA PRO A 150 -1.56 -0.89 15.66
C PRO A 150 -0.16 -1.32 16.10
N PHE A 151 0.88 -0.85 15.40
CA PHE A 151 2.28 -1.13 15.74
C PHE A 151 2.65 -0.59 17.12
N ALA A 152 2.39 0.70 17.38
CA ALA A 152 2.72 1.35 18.65
C ALA A 152 1.99 0.74 19.85
N PHE A 153 0.69 0.47 19.71
CA PHE A 153 -0.08 -0.18 20.76
C PHE A 153 0.39 -1.61 21.03
N THR A 154 0.70 -2.39 20.00
CA THR A 154 1.16 -3.77 20.18
C THR A 154 2.49 -3.82 20.93
N ILE A 155 3.46 -2.96 20.59
CA ILE A 155 4.71 -2.87 21.34
C ILE A 155 4.44 -2.47 22.79
N SER A 156 3.59 -1.48 23.01
CA SER A 156 3.25 -1.02 24.37
C SER A 156 2.62 -2.14 25.21
N TYR A 157 1.70 -2.91 24.62
CA TYR A 157 1.07 -4.04 25.28
C TYR A 157 2.06 -5.18 25.55
N ALA A 158 2.96 -5.46 24.60
CA ALA A 158 4.02 -6.42 24.79
C ALA A 158 4.94 -6.02 25.97
N LEU A 159 5.33 -4.76 26.05
CA LEU A 159 6.15 -4.24 27.15
C LEU A 159 5.44 -4.32 28.51
N ILE A 160 4.15 -3.96 28.56
CA ILE A 160 3.34 -4.10 29.79
C ILE A 160 3.22 -5.57 30.20
N ALA A 161 2.95 -6.46 29.24
CA ALA A 161 2.89 -7.90 29.48
C ALA A 161 4.21 -8.44 30.04
N SER A 162 5.33 -8.03 29.43
CA SER A 162 6.67 -8.38 29.91
C SER A 162 6.93 -7.91 31.35
N LEU A 163 6.57 -6.68 31.67
CA LEU A 163 6.72 -6.12 32.99
C LEU A 163 5.95 -6.95 34.03
N ILE A 164 4.70 -7.29 33.74
CA ILE A 164 3.87 -8.11 34.62
C ILE A 164 4.50 -9.50 34.81
N VAL A 165 4.89 -10.15 33.72
CA VAL A 165 5.50 -11.48 33.73
C VAL A 165 6.85 -11.45 34.47
N ALA A 166 7.69 -10.45 34.25
CA ALA A 166 8.99 -10.30 34.92
C ALA A 166 8.86 -10.10 36.42
N LEU A 167 7.82 -9.41 36.90
CA LEU A 167 7.63 -9.15 38.33
C LEU A 167 6.78 -10.21 39.04
N THR A 168 6.10 -11.12 38.32
CA THR A 168 5.23 -12.15 38.90
C THR A 168 5.70 -13.57 38.57
N VAL A 169 5.71 -13.92 37.28
CA VAL A 169 6.00 -15.29 36.80
C VAL A 169 7.48 -15.62 36.99
N VAL A 170 8.38 -14.73 36.62
CA VAL A 170 9.83 -14.97 36.72
C VAL A 170 10.29 -15.21 38.18
N PRO A 171 9.94 -14.39 39.19
CA PRO A 171 10.27 -14.67 40.58
C PRO A 171 9.66 -15.99 41.09
N THR A 172 8.43 -16.28 40.70
CA THR A 172 7.72 -17.50 41.09
C THR A 172 8.45 -18.74 40.59
N ILE A 173 8.77 -18.82 39.31
CA ILE A 173 9.50 -19.94 38.71
C ILE A 173 10.92 -20.00 39.28
N SER A 174 11.59 -18.86 39.47
CA SER A 174 12.94 -18.76 40.04
C SER A 174 13.01 -19.35 41.44
N SER A 175 11.98 -19.14 42.28
CA SER A 175 11.92 -19.67 43.63
C SER A 175 11.96 -21.20 43.70
N VAL A 176 11.50 -21.87 42.64
CA VAL A 176 11.48 -23.34 42.54
C VAL A 176 12.73 -23.86 41.84
N VAL A 177 13.10 -23.27 40.69
CA VAL A 177 14.18 -23.76 39.84
C VAL A 177 15.56 -23.52 40.42
N LEU A 178 15.76 -22.41 41.17
CA LEU A 178 17.04 -22.02 41.74
C LEU A 178 17.30 -22.57 43.16
N ARG A 179 16.61 -23.63 43.59
CA ARG A 179 16.86 -24.26 44.90
C ARG A 179 18.27 -24.84 45.03
N LYS A 180 18.84 -25.38 43.95
CA LYS A 180 20.20 -25.92 43.90
C LYS A 180 21.00 -25.19 42.81
N THR A 181 21.84 -24.24 43.19
CA THR A 181 22.79 -23.56 42.30
C THR A 181 24.21 -23.95 42.67
N LYS A 182 25.09 -24.12 41.69
CA LYS A 182 26.54 -24.30 41.85
C LYS A 182 27.25 -23.04 41.39
N GLU A 183 28.24 -22.57 42.12
CA GLU A 183 29.15 -21.53 41.64
C GLU A 183 29.87 -22.03 40.38
N GLN A 184 29.79 -21.24 39.30
CA GLN A 184 30.48 -21.56 38.06
C GLN A 184 31.67 -20.62 37.85
N ASN A 185 32.78 -21.18 37.42
CA ASN A 185 34.00 -20.45 37.15
C ASN A 185 34.02 -19.94 35.70
N HIS A 186 34.17 -18.63 35.52
CA HIS A 186 33.95 -17.95 34.23
C HIS A 186 35.25 -17.57 33.48
N ARG A 187 36.23 -18.43 33.38
CA ARG A 187 37.57 -18.15 32.79
C ARG A 187 37.57 -17.41 31.44
N PHE A 188 36.59 -17.65 30.59
CA PHE A 188 36.52 -16.94 29.28
C PHE A 188 36.01 -15.51 29.46
N PHE A 189 34.98 -15.32 30.29
CA PHE A 189 34.45 -14.00 30.59
C PHE A 189 35.40 -13.14 31.42
N ASP A 190 36.22 -13.75 32.26
CA ASP A 190 37.21 -13.01 33.02
C ASP A 190 38.22 -12.30 32.11
N LYS A 191 38.66 -12.95 31.04
CA LYS A 191 39.52 -12.32 30.03
C LYS A 191 38.84 -11.21 29.24
N VAL A 192 37.54 -11.33 28.95
CA VAL A 192 36.75 -10.26 28.27
C VAL A 192 36.56 -9.10 29.25
N LYS A 193 36.29 -9.39 30.54
CA LYS A 193 36.14 -8.40 31.56
C LYS A 193 37.42 -7.60 31.80
N GLU A 194 38.58 -8.26 31.85
CA GLU A 194 39.88 -7.58 31.94
C GLU A 194 40.12 -6.60 30.79
N LYS A 195 39.83 -7.01 29.54
CA LYS A 195 39.95 -6.12 28.37
C LYS A 195 38.97 -4.95 28.44
N TYR A 196 37.74 -5.22 28.88
CA TYR A 196 36.73 -4.18 29.08
C TYR A 196 37.14 -3.19 30.15
N GLU A 197 37.70 -3.67 31.27
CA GLU A 197 38.19 -2.84 32.39
C GLU A 197 39.29 -1.89 31.91
N VAL A 198 40.26 -2.36 31.13
CA VAL A 198 41.30 -1.52 30.52
C VAL A 198 40.71 -0.50 29.57
N ALA A 199 39.75 -0.89 28.73
CA ALA A 199 39.09 0.05 27.79
C ALA A 199 38.28 1.11 28.56
N LEU A 200 37.57 0.70 29.62
CA LEU A 200 36.81 1.60 30.47
C LEU A 200 37.71 2.59 31.22
N GLU A 201 38.83 2.12 31.76
CA GLU A 201 39.83 2.96 32.43
C GLU A 201 40.42 4.00 31.45
N PHE A 202 40.74 3.57 30.23
CA PHE A 202 41.17 4.50 29.16
C PHE A 202 40.10 5.56 28.85
N CYS A 203 38.85 5.15 28.73
CA CYS A 203 37.73 6.08 28.46
C CYS A 203 37.51 7.06 29.62
N LEU A 204 37.65 6.61 30.87
CA LEU A 204 37.49 7.44 32.05
C LEU A 204 38.66 8.45 32.20
N ASN A 205 39.86 8.04 31.83
CA ASN A 205 41.04 8.90 31.89
C ASN A 205 41.06 9.93 30.72
N HIS A 206 40.48 9.57 29.57
CA HIS A 206 40.45 10.42 28.36
C HIS A 206 39.01 10.72 27.94
N LYS A 207 38.22 11.33 28.81
CA LYS A 207 36.75 11.54 28.63
C LYS A 207 36.39 12.24 27.31
N ILE A 208 37.25 13.12 26.81
CA ILE A 208 37.01 13.86 25.55
C ILE A 208 37.05 12.94 24.30
N VAL A 209 37.86 11.86 24.36
CA VAL A 209 38.04 10.95 23.23
C VAL A 209 36.77 10.19 22.86
N PRO A 210 36.11 9.44 23.78
CA PRO A 210 34.88 8.73 23.44
C PRO A 210 33.72 9.66 23.12
N ILE A 211 33.64 10.84 23.77
CA ILE A 211 32.62 11.85 23.47
C ILE A 211 32.87 12.44 22.07
N GLY A 212 34.11 12.78 21.72
CA GLY A 212 34.48 13.27 20.42
C GLY A 212 34.19 12.27 19.29
N ILE A 213 34.56 11.00 19.49
CA ILE A 213 34.26 9.93 18.54
C ILE A 213 32.73 9.79 18.35
N SER A 214 31.94 9.81 19.42
CA SER A 214 30.50 9.70 19.34
C SER A 214 29.86 10.86 18.58
N ILE A 215 30.32 12.10 18.80
CA ILE A 215 29.83 13.29 18.10
C ILE A 215 30.20 13.23 16.62
N VAL A 216 31.44 12.85 16.27
CA VAL A 216 31.87 12.72 14.88
C VAL A 216 31.07 11.64 14.17
N LEU A 217 30.88 10.48 14.80
CA LEU A 217 30.09 9.39 14.23
C LEU A 217 28.65 9.81 14.02
N LEU A 218 28.04 10.51 14.98
CA LEU A 218 26.70 11.07 14.85
C LEU A 218 26.63 12.06 13.68
N ALA A 219 27.60 12.97 13.55
CA ALA A 219 27.64 13.94 12.46
C ALA A 219 27.75 13.26 11.08
N ILE A 220 28.57 12.20 10.97
CA ILE A 220 28.68 11.40 9.75
C ILE A 220 27.35 10.70 9.43
N CYS A 221 26.70 10.08 10.41
CA CYS A 221 25.40 9.43 10.22
C CYS A 221 24.33 10.42 9.77
N VAL A 222 24.24 11.58 10.42
CA VAL A 222 23.29 12.64 10.07
C VAL A 222 23.56 13.14 8.65
N ALA A 223 24.82 13.44 8.30
CA ALA A 223 25.20 13.87 6.96
C ALA A 223 24.83 12.81 5.90
N LYS A 224 25.01 11.51 6.23
CA LYS A 224 24.65 10.42 5.35
C LYS A 224 23.13 10.34 5.11
N VAL A 225 22.31 10.44 6.16
CA VAL A 225 20.83 10.47 6.05
C VAL A 225 20.37 11.63 5.18
N PHE A 226 20.94 12.84 5.38
CA PHE A 226 20.61 14.00 4.56
C PHE A 226 21.02 13.84 3.09
N SER A 227 22.10 13.11 2.81
CA SER A 227 22.56 12.87 1.42
C SER A 227 21.80 11.73 0.71
N THR A 228 21.26 10.77 1.45
CA THR A 228 20.57 9.60 0.87
C THR A 228 19.07 9.83 0.69
N GLY A 229 18.48 10.77 1.49
CA GLY A 229 17.04 10.99 1.55
C GLY A 229 16.32 9.90 2.35
N LEU A 230 15.03 10.11 2.57
CA LEU A 230 14.16 9.18 3.28
C LEU A 230 13.30 8.41 2.29
N VAL A 231 13.23 7.10 2.43
CA VAL A 231 12.30 6.22 1.71
C VAL A 231 11.34 5.63 2.75
N LEU A 232 10.04 5.81 2.57
CA LEU A 232 9.02 5.33 3.52
C LEU A 232 8.80 3.83 3.41
N MET A 233 8.77 3.32 2.20
CA MET A 233 8.68 1.90 1.89
C MET A 233 9.55 1.62 0.66
N ASP A 234 10.34 0.58 0.74
CA ASP A 234 11.04 0.03 -0.42
C ASP A 234 10.07 -0.82 -1.24
N ASP A 235 10.35 -1.00 -2.53
CA ASP A 235 9.52 -1.84 -3.39
C ASP A 235 9.41 -3.24 -2.80
N MET A 236 8.19 -3.65 -2.47
CA MET A 236 7.96 -5.00 -1.94
C MET A 236 8.10 -6.01 -3.08
N GLU A 237 9.02 -6.94 -2.92
CA GLU A 237 9.17 -8.06 -3.85
C GLU A 237 7.89 -8.93 -3.79
N SER A 238 7.20 -9.02 -4.92
CA SER A 238 6.06 -9.93 -5.07
C SER A 238 6.32 -10.86 -6.25
N ASN A 239 5.83 -12.09 -6.16
CA ASN A 239 5.90 -13.05 -7.27
C ASN A 239 4.96 -12.71 -8.43
N GLN A 240 4.44 -11.48 -8.46
CA GLN A 240 3.43 -11.03 -9.39
C GLN A 240 3.90 -9.77 -10.11
N ILE A 241 3.83 -9.78 -11.43
CA ILE A 241 4.05 -8.61 -12.28
C ILE A 241 2.69 -8.18 -12.82
N SER A 242 2.44 -6.89 -12.84
CA SER A 242 1.26 -6.30 -13.45
C SER A 242 1.68 -5.54 -14.70
N ALA A 243 0.96 -5.73 -15.81
CA ALA A 243 1.13 -4.93 -17.00
C ALA A 243 -0.20 -4.30 -17.39
N THR A 244 -0.17 -3.03 -17.78
CA THR A 244 -1.37 -2.28 -18.21
C THR A 244 -1.20 -1.86 -19.65
N LEU A 245 -2.20 -2.19 -20.48
CA LEU A 245 -2.28 -1.83 -21.88
C LEU A 245 -3.42 -0.83 -22.06
N THR A 246 -3.10 0.35 -22.56
CA THR A 246 -4.07 1.41 -22.79
C THR A 246 -4.15 1.72 -24.28
N PHE A 247 -5.35 1.78 -24.83
CA PHE A 247 -5.63 2.14 -26.20
C PHE A 247 -6.27 3.53 -26.28
N ASP A 248 -6.26 4.10 -27.47
CA ASP A 248 -7.07 5.28 -27.77
C ASP A 248 -8.57 4.94 -27.72
N LYS A 249 -9.40 5.90 -27.28
CA LYS A 249 -10.86 5.72 -27.14
C LYS A 249 -11.58 5.39 -28.45
N THR A 250 -10.92 5.56 -29.58
CA THR A 250 -11.43 5.29 -30.92
C THR A 250 -11.18 3.87 -31.43
N ILE A 251 -10.50 3.04 -30.65
CA ILE A 251 -10.18 1.67 -31.05
C ILE A 251 -11.47 0.84 -31.17
N ASP A 252 -11.52 0.00 -32.20
CA ASP A 252 -12.57 -0.99 -32.34
C ASP A 252 -12.41 -2.10 -31.27
N LYS A 253 -13.55 -2.58 -30.76
CA LYS A 253 -13.60 -3.56 -29.69
C LYS A 253 -12.85 -4.86 -30.04
N ASP A 254 -13.12 -5.41 -31.21
CA ASP A 254 -12.53 -6.68 -31.66
C ASP A 254 -11.01 -6.54 -31.82
N THR A 255 -10.57 -5.42 -32.43
CA THR A 255 -9.14 -5.10 -32.55
C THR A 255 -8.44 -4.97 -31.19
N ALA A 256 -9.12 -4.39 -30.17
CA ALA A 256 -8.57 -4.24 -28.83
C ALA A 256 -8.37 -5.61 -28.16
N TYR A 257 -9.35 -6.51 -28.23
CA TYR A 257 -9.25 -7.86 -27.69
C TYR A 257 -8.21 -8.73 -28.42
N ASP A 258 -8.13 -8.63 -29.75
CA ASP A 258 -7.12 -9.33 -30.56
C ASP A 258 -5.71 -8.87 -30.17
N THR A 259 -5.52 -7.56 -30.00
CA THR A 259 -4.23 -7.00 -29.57
C THR A 259 -3.89 -7.43 -28.13
N ALA A 260 -4.86 -7.40 -27.22
CA ALA A 260 -4.65 -7.86 -25.86
C ALA A 260 -4.28 -9.36 -25.82
N SER A 261 -4.89 -10.18 -26.66
CA SER A 261 -4.56 -11.61 -26.79
C SER A 261 -3.13 -11.81 -27.30
N GLN A 262 -2.68 -11.00 -28.29
CA GLN A 262 -1.29 -11.04 -28.77
C GLN A 262 -0.30 -10.63 -27.67
N VAL A 263 -0.63 -9.61 -26.86
CA VAL A 263 0.20 -9.22 -25.70
C VAL A 263 0.31 -10.37 -24.72
N MET A 264 -0.81 -10.99 -24.36
CA MET A 264 -0.85 -12.13 -23.44
C MET A 264 0.04 -13.30 -23.93
N GLU A 265 -0.03 -13.63 -25.22
CA GLU A 265 0.83 -14.68 -25.80
C GLU A 265 2.33 -14.32 -25.75
N LYS A 266 2.66 -13.04 -26.00
CA LYS A 266 4.05 -12.58 -25.92
C LYS A 266 4.60 -12.61 -24.50
N ILE A 267 3.79 -12.22 -23.52
CA ILE A 267 4.16 -12.29 -22.10
C ILE A 267 4.33 -13.73 -21.66
N GLN A 268 3.42 -14.64 -22.07
CA GLN A 268 3.48 -16.06 -21.72
C GLN A 268 4.75 -16.77 -22.24
N LYS A 269 5.37 -16.27 -23.32
CA LYS A 269 6.60 -16.82 -23.90
C LYS A 269 7.88 -16.36 -23.21
N VAL A 270 7.80 -15.44 -22.25
CA VAL A 270 8.95 -14.96 -21.50
C VAL A 270 9.40 -16.02 -20.50
N ASP A 271 10.69 -16.29 -20.46
CA ASP A 271 11.27 -17.27 -19.55
C ASP A 271 11.11 -16.84 -18.09
N GLY A 272 10.60 -17.73 -17.24
CA GLY A 272 10.27 -17.44 -15.85
C GLY A 272 8.83 -16.94 -15.61
N VAL A 273 7.98 -16.88 -16.65
CA VAL A 273 6.54 -16.62 -16.52
C VAL A 273 5.79 -17.94 -16.43
N SER A 274 5.07 -18.14 -15.32
CA SER A 274 4.27 -19.34 -15.09
C SER A 274 2.87 -19.23 -15.73
N LYS A 275 2.16 -18.14 -15.43
CA LYS A 275 0.79 -17.92 -15.91
C LYS A 275 0.53 -16.45 -16.17
N VAL A 276 -0.33 -16.18 -17.15
CA VAL A 276 -0.80 -14.83 -17.48
C VAL A 276 -2.32 -14.83 -17.56
N GLY A 277 -2.93 -13.86 -16.93
CA GLY A 277 -4.36 -13.57 -17.07
C GLY A 277 -4.56 -12.12 -17.45
N ALA A 278 -5.55 -11.86 -18.29
CA ALA A 278 -5.92 -10.53 -18.73
C ALA A 278 -7.36 -10.20 -18.29
N MET A 279 -7.57 -8.97 -17.86
CA MET A 279 -8.89 -8.43 -17.51
C MET A 279 -9.09 -7.11 -18.25
N ASP A 280 -10.29 -6.88 -18.78
CA ASP A 280 -10.67 -5.59 -19.32
C ASP A 280 -11.08 -4.61 -18.23
N GLY A 281 -10.81 -3.31 -18.45
CA GLY A 281 -11.08 -2.27 -17.48
C GLY A 281 -9.92 -1.97 -16.51
N ASN A 282 -10.04 -0.87 -15.80
CA ASN A 282 -9.02 -0.37 -14.88
C ASN A 282 -9.15 -1.07 -13.51
N THR A 283 -8.60 -2.28 -13.39
CA THR A 283 -8.82 -3.19 -12.25
C THR A 283 -8.14 -2.71 -10.96
N GLY A 284 -7.10 -1.90 -11.04
CA GLY A 284 -6.41 -1.36 -9.85
C GLY A 284 -7.31 -0.48 -8.99
N ALA A 285 -8.21 0.30 -9.61
CA ALA A 285 -9.18 1.12 -8.89
C ALA A 285 -10.51 0.38 -8.60
N ALA A 286 -10.87 -0.63 -9.42
CA ALA A 286 -12.12 -1.36 -9.30
C ALA A 286 -12.12 -2.39 -8.16
N VAL A 287 -10.97 -2.95 -7.78
CA VAL A 287 -10.86 -3.84 -6.62
C VAL A 287 -11.08 -3.09 -5.30
N MET A 288 -10.76 -1.79 -5.25
CA MET A 288 -11.03 -0.95 -4.08
C MET A 288 -12.41 -0.26 -4.10
N SER A 289 -13.03 -0.10 -5.26
CA SER A 289 -14.40 0.42 -5.39
C SER A 289 -15.35 -0.68 -5.83
N MET A 290 -15.91 -1.42 -4.90
CA MET A 290 -17.03 -2.34 -5.14
C MET A 290 -18.18 -1.55 -5.81
N GLY A 291 -18.28 -1.57 -7.14
CA GLY A 291 -19.49 -1.11 -7.77
C GLY A 291 -19.46 -0.47 -9.14
N SER A 292 -18.39 -0.49 -9.91
CA SER A 292 -18.46 0.03 -11.29
C SER A 292 -17.70 -0.87 -12.25
N SER A 293 -18.36 -1.91 -12.73
CA SER A 293 -17.94 -2.63 -13.92
C SER A 293 -18.37 -1.81 -15.15
N SER A 294 -17.59 -0.84 -15.56
CA SER A 294 -17.69 -0.35 -16.92
C SER A 294 -16.82 -1.26 -17.78
N ASN A 295 -17.43 -2.03 -18.68
CA ASN A 295 -16.74 -2.75 -19.75
C ASN A 295 -15.97 -1.73 -20.60
N ASN A 296 -14.74 -1.46 -20.22
CA ASN A 296 -13.90 -0.48 -20.90
C ASN A 296 -12.78 -1.20 -21.63
N TYR A 297 -13.09 -1.67 -22.84
CA TYR A 297 -12.14 -2.35 -23.73
C TYR A 297 -10.97 -1.47 -24.21
N THR A 298 -10.87 -0.24 -23.74
CA THR A 298 -9.72 0.64 -24.00
C THR A 298 -8.56 0.41 -23.05
N ASN A 299 -8.80 -0.30 -21.93
CA ASN A 299 -7.76 -0.61 -20.94
C ASN A 299 -7.80 -2.10 -20.60
N PHE A 300 -6.64 -2.74 -20.64
CA PHE A 300 -6.45 -4.12 -20.17
C PHE A 300 -5.39 -4.17 -19.10
N THR A 301 -5.65 -4.95 -18.06
CA THR A 301 -4.66 -5.24 -17.01
C THR A 301 -4.29 -6.71 -17.08
N PHE A 302 -3.01 -6.98 -17.20
CA PHE A 302 -2.44 -8.32 -17.20
C PHE A 302 -1.84 -8.61 -15.82
N SER A 303 -2.25 -9.72 -15.23
CA SER A 303 -1.63 -10.28 -14.04
C SER A 303 -0.70 -11.42 -14.47
N VAL A 304 0.59 -11.25 -14.24
CA VAL A 304 1.63 -12.20 -14.64
C VAL A 304 2.20 -12.84 -13.38
N LEU A 305 2.04 -14.15 -13.27
CA LEU A 305 2.62 -14.95 -12.20
C LEU A 305 3.96 -15.49 -12.67
N THR A 306 4.99 -15.31 -11.87
CA THR A 306 6.32 -15.85 -12.12
C THR A 306 6.48 -17.24 -11.48
N ASP A 307 7.47 -18.00 -11.94
CA ASP A 307 7.82 -19.28 -11.35
C ASP A 307 8.37 -19.11 -9.93
N ASP A 308 8.13 -20.09 -9.05
CA ASP A 308 8.64 -20.12 -7.67
C ASP A 308 10.18 -20.09 -7.57
N SER A 309 10.88 -20.33 -8.68
CA SER A 309 12.34 -20.23 -8.80
C SER A 309 12.85 -18.79 -8.80
N ILE A 310 11.99 -17.82 -9.12
CA ILE A 310 12.32 -16.40 -9.19
C ILE A 310 12.20 -15.80 -7.78
N LYS A 311 13.35 -15.51 -7.16
CA LYS A 311 13.42 -15.05 -5.75
C LYS A 311 14.17 -13.74 -5.56
N THR A 312 14.78 -13.20 -6.60
CA THR A 312 15.63 -12.01 -6.48
C THR A 312 15.10 -10.85 -7.32
N THR A 313 15.21 -9.63 -6.82
CA THR A 313 14.86 -8.38 -7.51
C THR A 313 15.52 -8.29 -8.90
N LYS A 314 16.75 -8.79 -9.03
CA LYS A 314 17.45 -8.81 -10.33
C LYS A 314 16.77 -9.69 -11.37
N GLN A 315 16.23 -10.84 -10.94
CA GLN A 315 15.50 -11.76 -11.82
C GLN A 315 14.18 -11.15 -12.25
N PHE A 316 13.44 -10.53 -11.31
CA PHE A 316 12.19 -9.80 -11.62
C PHE A 316 12.41 -8.68 -12.62
N ARG A 317 13.39 -7.80 -12.39
CA ARG A 317 13.75 -6.72 -13.32
C ARG A 317 14.14 -7.23 -14.71
N LYS A 318 14.76 -8.40 -14.79
CA LYS A 318 15.08 -9.02 -16.08
C LYS A 318 13.82 -9.43 -16.83
N ILE A 319 12.86 -10.09 -16.15
CA ILE A 319 11.57 -10.49 -16.73
C ILE A 319 10.78 -9.26 -17.19
N ILE A 320 10.68 -8.21 -16.37
CA ILE A 320 10.03 -6.96 -16.74
C ILE A 320 10.62 -6.39 -18.03
N LYS A 321 11.96 -6.30 -18.11
CA LYS A 321 12.66 -5.79 -19.28
C LYS A 321 12.47 -6.66 -20.53
N GLU A 322 12.37 -7.99 -20.37
CA GLU A 322 12.06 -8.92 -21.45
C GLU A 322 10.61 -8.75 -21.93
N ILE A 323 9.64 -8.58 -21.01
CA ILE A 323 8.25 -8.27 -21.34
C ILE A 323 8.18 -6.96 -22.14
N GLU A 324 8.77 -5.88 -21.64
CA GLU A 324 8.82 -4.59 -22.34
C GLU A 324 9.47 -4.70 -23.73
N THR A 325 10.51 -5.50 -23.86
CA THR A 325 11.22 -5.68 -25.14
C THR A 325 10.35 -6.44 -26.14
N ASN A 326 9.67 -7.51 -25.70
CA ASN A 326 8.85 -8.36 -26.55
C ASN A 326 7.53 -7.69 -26.98
N THR A 327 7.12 -6.64 -26.28
CA THR A 327 5.86 -5.93 -26.55
C THR A 327 6.05 -4.58 -27.25
N LYS A 328 7.27 -4.15 -27.52
CA LYS A 328 7.58 -2.84 -28.15
C LYS A 328 6.95 -2.60 -29.51
N ASP A 329 6.67 -3.65 -30.27
CA ASP A 329 6.09 -3.59 -31.61
C ASP A 329 4.55 -3.48 -31.61
N ILE A 330 3.93 -3.55 -30.42
CA ILE A 330 2.48 -3.47 -30.28
C ILE A 330 2.02 -2.02 -30.41
N LYS A 331 1.05 -1.82 -31.30
CA LYS A 331 0.43 -0.50 -31.49
C LYS A 331 -0.57 -0.24 -30.36
N CYS A 332 -0.20 0.57 -29.41
CA CYS A 332 -1.05 1.00 -28.30
C CYS A 332 -0.72 2.46 -27.97
N LYS A 333 -1.58 3.10 -27.18
CA LYS A 333 -1.32 4.43 -26.65
C LYS A 333 -0.23 4.36 -25.57
N GLU A 334 -0.34 3.37 -24.69
CA GLU A 334 0.58 3.18 -23.57
C GLU A 334 0.63 1.71 -23.15
N PHE A 335 1.82 1.20 -22.88
CA PHE A 335 2.02 -0.10 -22.24
C PHE A 335 2.99 0.05 -21.09
N LYS A 336 2.51 -0.20 -19.88
CA LYS A 336 3.29 -0.13 -18.63
C LYS A 336 3.43 -1.50 -18.00
N VAL A 337 4.62 -1.81 -17.49
CA VAL A 337 4.89 -3.02 -16.71
C VAL A 337 5.41 -2.62 -15.34
N SER A 338 4.78 -3.09 -14.29
CA SER A 338 5.16 -2.83 -12.90
C SER A 338 5.42 -4.10 -12.11
N SER A 339 6.33 -4.04 -11.13
CA SER A 339 6.79 -5.19 -10.35
C SER A 339 5.77 -5.71 -9.32
N SER A 340 4.61 -5.10 -9.17
CA SER A 340 3.53 -5.63 -8.33
C SER A 340 2.18 -4.96 -8.64
N ALA A 341 1.09 -5.68 -8.40
CA ALA A 341 -0.25 -5.09 -8.31
C ALA A 341 -0.35 -4.07 -7.14
N MET A 342 0.63 -4.06 -6.25
CA MET A 342 0.82 -3.10 -5.16
C MET A 342 1.79 -1.96 -5.51
N GLY A 343 2.40 -1.95 -6.72
CA GLY A 343 3.28 -0.88 -7.18
C GLY A 343 2.60 0.48 -7.14
N ASP A 344 1.32 0.53 -7.49
CA ASP A 344 0.51 1.75 -7.36
C ASP A 344 0.31 2.16 -5.90
N MET A 345 0.25 1.22 -4.96
CA MET A 345 0.16 1.54 -3.53
C MET A 345 1.51 1.96 -2.96
N SER A 346 2.62 1.39 -3.42
CA SER A 346 3.97 1.83 -3.07
C SER A 346 4.22 3.25 -3.59
N SER A 347 3.89 3.55 -4.84
CA SER A 347 3.98 4.92 -5.40
C SER A 347 3.06 5.91 -4.67
N MET A 348 1.90 5.45 -4.22
CA MET A 348 0.94 6.26 -3.44
C MET A 348 1.41 6.50 -1.99
N LEU A 349 2.16 5.56 -1.39
CA LEU A 349 2.73 5.64 -0.03
C LEU A 349 4.17 6.18 -0.02
N SER A 350 5.01 5.85 -1.00
CA SER A 350 6.38 6.33 -1.12
C SER A 350 6.46 7.76 -1.69
N GLY A 351 5.29 8.29 -2.15
CA GLY A 351 5.18 9.66 -2.62
C GLY A 351 6.02 9.89 -3.87
N GLY A 352 5.47 9.64 -5.05
CA GLY A 352 5.96 10.32 -6.24
C GLY A 352 6.00 11.82 -5.98
N LEU A 353 6.77 12.55 -6.75
CA LEU A 353 6.80 13.99 -6.64
C LEU A 353 5.40 14.54 -6.96
N ALA A 354 4.76 15.24 -6.03
CA ALA A 354 3.43 15.80 -6.21
C ALA A 354 3.39 17.25 -5.73
N VAL A 355 3.06 18.14 -6.65
CA VAL A 355 2.88 19.57 -6.37
C VAL A 355 1.41 19.94 -6.51
N ASN A 356 0.77 20.36 -5.44
CA ASN A 356 -0.63 20.76 -5.44
C ASN A 356 -0.75 22.28 -5.58
N ILE A 357 -1.43 22.73 -6.63
CA ILE A 357 -1.65 24.14 -6.96
C ILE A 357 -3.11 24.47 -6.62
N TYR A 358 -3.33 25.38 -5.71
CA TYR A 358 -4.66 25.76 -5.24
C TYR A 358 -5.11 27.08 -5.87
N GLY A 359 -6.37 27.16 -6.32
CA GLY A 359 -6.92 28.36 -6.92
C GLY A 359 -8.43 28.31 -7.07
N LYS A 360 -9.03 29.44 -7.44
CA LYS A 360 -10.48 29.56 -7.70
C LYS A 360 -10.80 29.59 -9.21
N ASP A 361 -9.82 29.95 -10.03
CA ASP A 361 -9.95 30.11 -11.46
C ASP A 361 -9.28 28.93 -12.17
N GLN A 362 -10.06 28.18 -12.92
CA GLN A 362 -9.60 26.93 -13.55
C GLN A 362 -8.59 27.17 -14.64
N ASP A 363 -8.80 28.21 -15.47
CA ASP A 363 -7.90 28.49 -16.60
C ASP A 363 -6.52 28.92 -16.11
N LYS A 364 -6.47 29.71 -15.02
CA LYS A 364 -5.19 30.07 -14.36
C LYS A 364 -4.52 28.88 -13.72
N LEU A 365 -5.31 27.96 -13.11
CA LEU A 365 -4.74 26.74 -12.54
C LEU A 365 -4.11 25.86 -13.62
N ILE A 366 -4.74 25.77 -14.80
CA ILE A 366 -4.20 25.01 -15.94
C ILE A 366 -2.88 25.63 -16.40
N SER A 367 -2.87 26.94 -16.68
CA SER A 367 -1.65 27.64 -17.12
C SER A 367 -0.49 27.49 -16.12
N ILE A 368 -0.76 27.69 -14.83
CA ILE A 368 0.27 27.53 -13.78
C ILE A 368 0.72 26.07 -13.68
N SER A 369 -0.19 25.11 -13.89
CA SER A 369 0.18 23.69 -13.85
C SER A 369 1.12 23.30 -14.99
N GLU A 370 0.98 23.90 -16.16
CA GLU A 370 1.90 23.71 -17.30
C GLU A 370 3.30 24.26 -16.98
N ASP A 371 3.38 25.46 -16.41
CA ASP A 371 4.66 26.04 -15.96
C ASP A 371 5.34 25.14 -14.90
N VAL A 372 4.56 24.61 -13.93
CA VAL A 372 5.05 23.69 -12.90
C VAL A 372 5.48 22.36 -13.51
N MET A 373 4.74 21.83 -14.49
CA MET A 373 5.16 20.61 -15.22
C MET A 373 6.55 20.78 -15.85
N ASP A 374 6.79 21.93 -16.48
CA ASP A 374 8.10 22.19 -17.12
C ASP A 374 9.23 22.34 -16.10
N MET A 375 8.95 22.92 -14.94
CA MET A 375 9.90 22.93 -13.82
C MET A 375 10.19 21.52 -13.31
N VAL A 376 9.16 20.70 -13.10
CA VAL A 376 9.32 19.31 -12.63
C VAL A 376 10.06 18.46 -13.66
N LYS A 377 9.80 18.60 -14.96
CA LYS A 377 10.54 17.92 -16.04
C LYS A 377 12.03 18.26 -16.06
N SER A 378 12.42 19.45 -15.59
CA SER A 378 13.82 19.85 -15.53
C SER A 378 14.62 19.15 -14.44
N ILE A 379 13.94 18.53 -13.47
CA ILE A 379 14.58 17.82 -12.35
C ILE A 379 15.08 16.46 -12.82
N LYS A 380 16.32 16.14 -12.51
CA LYS A 380 16.91 14.84 -12.84
C LYS A 380 16.21 13.71 -12.09
N GLY A 381 15.74 12.72 -12.83
CA GLY A 381 15.05 11.56 -12.28
C GLY A 381 13.53 11.69 -12.23
N ALA A 382 12.96 12.83 -12.71
CA ALA A 382 11.52 12.95 -12.90
C ALA A 382 11.11 12.28 -14.24
N LYS A 383 10.21 11.32 -14.18
CA LYS A 383 9.58 10.66 -15.32
C LYS A 383 8.09 10.91 -15.31
N GLU A 384 7.46 10.81 -16.49
CA GLU A 384 6.01 10.84 -16.65
C GLU A 384 5.32 11.96 -15.88
N VAL A 385 5.82 13.18 -16.11
CA VAL A 385 5.25 14.38 -15.48
C VAL A 385 3.89 14.68 -16.08
N THR A 386 2.84 14.66 -15.26
CA THR A 386 1.47 14.94 -15.67
C THR A 386 0.75 15.85 -14.68
N ASN A 387 -0.17 16.68 -15.17
CA ASN A 387 -1.08 17.46 -14.33
C ASN A 387 -2.48 16.82 -14.21
N GLY A 388 -2.65 15.61 -14.79
CA GLY A 388 -3.92 14.89 -14.80
C GLY A 388 -4.99 15.50 -15.72
N ILE A 389 -4.62 16.48 -16.56
CA ILE A 389 -5.49 17.12 -17.56
C ILE A 389 -5.12 16.68 -18.99
N ASP A 390 -4.06 15.88 -19.12
CA ASP A 390 -3.52 15.45 -20.41
C ASP A 390 -4.55 14.74 -21.32
N GLU A 391 -5.66 14.27 -20.74
CA GLU A 391 -6.82 13.78 -21.45
C GLU A 391 -7.97 14.80 -21.39
N LYS A 392 -7.87 15.84 -22.19
CA LYS A 392 -9.03 16.67 -22.51
C LYS A 392 -9.98 15.84 -23.36
N ASP A 393 -11.04 15.34 -22.78
CA ASP A 393 -12.09 14.72 -23.54
C ASP A 393 -12.81 15.79 -24.35
N LYS A 394 -12.90 15.58 -25.66
CA LYS A 394 -13.73 16.44 -26.50
C LYS A 394 -15.19 16.19 -26.17
N GLN A 395 -15.88 17.20 -25.70
CA GLN A 395 -17.31 17.16 -25.44
C GLN A 395 -18.06 17.92 -26.52
N ILE A 396 -19.17 17.35 -26.94
CA ILE A 396 -20.10 18.02 -27.87
C ILE A 396 -21.08 18.81 -27.02
N HIS A 397 -21.00 20.13 -27.09
CA HIS A 397 -21.95 21.03 -26.50
C HIS A 397 -23.06 21.36 -27.49
N LEU A 398 -24.28 20.89 -27.21
CA LEU A 398 -25.48 21.23 -27.95
C LEU A 398 -26.19 22.41 -27.30
N GLN A 399 -26.11 23.57 -27.91
CA GLN A 399 -26.82 24.76 -27.46
C GLN A 399 -28.17 24.84 -28.17
N ILE A 400 -29.27 24.63 -27.43
CA ILE A 400 -30.61 24.62 -27.94
C ILE A 400 -31.24 26.01 -27.81
N ASP A 401 -31.70 26.58 -28.93
CA ASP A 401 -32.53 27.81 -28.96
C ASP A 401 -33.94 27.46 -28.50
N LYS A 402 -34.26 27.85 -27.25
CA LYS A 402 -35.54 27.56 -26.58
C LYS A 402 -36.72 28.15 -27.35
N ASN A 403 -36.56 29.33 -27.98
CA ASN A 403 -37.62 30.01 -28.69
C ASN A 403 -37.94 29.30 -30.01
N LYS A 404 -36.91 28.89 -30.76
CA LYS A 404 -37.10 28.12 -31.99
C LYS A 404 -37.67 26.72 -31.71
N ALA A 405 -37.23 26.05 -30.63
CA ALA A 405 -37.79 24.76 -30.24
C ALA A 405 -39.26 24.88 -29.81
N ALA A 406 -39.59 25.88 -28.98
CA ALA A 406 -40.97 26.11 -28.55
C ALA A 406 -41.92 26.47 -29.70
N ALA A 407 -41.44 27.24 -30.68
CA ALA A 407 -42.23 27.55 -31.88
C ALA A 407 -42.58 26.30 -32.74
N LYS A 408 -41.81 25.20 -32.56
CA LYS A 408 -42.06 23.89 -33.20
C LYS A 408 -42.78 22.90 -32.26
N GLY A 409 -43.21 23.34 -31.10
CA GLY A 409 -43.90 22.51 -30.10
C GLY A 409 -42.99 21.55 -29.33
N LEU A 410 -41.68 21.86 -29.25
CA LEU A 410 -40.68 21.04 -28.56
C LEU A 410 -40.16 21.74 -27.31
N THR A 411 -39.98 20.96 -26.24
CA THR A 411 -39.23 21.38 -25.05
C THR A 411 -37.81 20.83 -25.10
N VAL A 412 -36.87 21.50 -24.40
CA VAL A 412 -35.48 21.03 -24.28
C VAL A 412 -35.43 19.63 -23.67
N ALA A 413 -36.31 19.31 -22.73
CA ALA A 413 -36.39 17.98 -22.08
C ALA A 413 -36.80 16.88 -23.09
N GLN A 414 -37.78 17.17 -23.98
CA GLN A 414 -38.18 16.22 -25.01
C GLN A 414 -37.07 15.97 -26.03
N ILE A 415 -36.34 17.03 -26.41
CA ILE A 415 -35.18 16.90 -27.29
C ILE A 415 -34.11 16.03 -26.64
N TYR A 416 -33.79 16.31 -25.36
CA TYR A 416 -32.81 15.54 -24.58
C TYR A 416 -33.19 14.04 -24.48
N GLN A 417 -34.45 13.75 -24.14
CA GLN A 417 -34.93 12.37 -24.04
C GLN A 417 -34.82 11.60 -25.35
N GLN A 418 -35.15 12.24 -26.49
CA GLN A 418 -35.05 11.60 -27.80
C GLN A 418 -33.61 11.37 -28.24
N LEU A 419 -32.68 12.27 -27.87
CA LEU A 419 -31.25 12.08 -28.13
C LEU A 419 -30.66 10.96 -27.24
N VAL A 420 -30.97 10.96 -25.95
CA VAL A 420 -30.50 9.92 -25.03
C VAL A 420 -31.02 8.54 -25.42
N ALA A 421 -32.28 8.45 -25.86
CA ALA A 421 -32.84 7.18 -26.32
C ALA A 421 -32.08 6.58 -27.52
N ARG A 422 -31.40 7.42 -28.34
CA ARG A 422 -30.58 6.97 -29.48
C ARG A 422 -29.12 6.76 -29.17
N THR A 423 -28.62 7.25 -28.02
CA THR A 423 -27.25 7.00 -27.59
C THR A 423 -27.10 5.67 -26.84
N THR A 424 -28.20 5.17 -26.27
CA THR A 424 -28.26 3.87 -25.60
C THR A 424 -28.76 2.80 -26.56
N THR A 425 -27.86 2.18 -27.33
CA THR A 425 -28.20 1.22 -28.40
C THR A 425 -28.41 -0.21 -27.91
N ASP A 426 -27.82 -0.59 -26.81
CA ASP A 426 -27.94 -1.95 -26.27
C ASP A 426 -28.69 -1.94 -24.93
N LYS A 427 -29.89 -2.47 -24.90
CA LYS A 427 -30.64 -2.72 -23.65
C LYS A 427 -30.80 -4.20 -23.47
N ASP A 428 -30.25 -4.73 -22.37
CA ASP A 428 -30.65 -6.02 -21.87
C ASP A 428 -32.08 -5.90 -21.38
N SER A 429 -33.04 -6.45 -22.14
CA SER A 429 -34.44 -6.20 -21.87
C SER A 429 -35.13 -7.29 -21.10
N ILE A 430 -34.75 -8.56 -21.25
CA ILE A 430 -35.41 -9.71 -20.63
C ILE A 430 -34.41 -10.86 -20.52
N THR A 431 -34.41 -11.56 -19.39
CA THR A 431 -33.75 -12.86 -19.23
C THR A 431 -34.80 -13.94 -19.46
N LEU A 432 -34.58 -14.85 -20.40
CA LEU A 432 -35.43 -15.98 -20.66
C LEU A 432 -34.78 -17.23 -20.06
N ASN A 433 -35.53 -17.97 -19.25
CA ASN A 433 -35.12 -19.29 -18.77
C ASN A 433 -35.36 -20.32 -19.86
N VAL A 434 -34.32 -20.91 -20.40
CA VAL A 434 -34.38 -21.95 -21.42
C VAL A 434 -33.78 -23.23 -20.82
N GLY A 435 -34.63 -24.07 -20.20
CA GLY A 435 -34.19 -25.22 -19.44
C GLY A 435 -33.55 -24.81 -18.11
N ASP A 436 -32.30 -25.20 -17.88
CA ASP A 436 -31.51 -24.82 -16.67
C ASP A 436 -30.65 -23.57 -16.88
N ASP A 437 -30.71 -22.93 -18.06
CA ASP A 437 -29.88 -21.77 -18.41
C ASP A 437 -30.71 -20.48 -18.51
N ASP A 438 -30.20 -19.41 -17.96
CA ASP A 438 -30.70 -18.04 -18.07
C ASP A 438 -30.08 -17.35 -19.31
N VAL A 439 -30.87 -17.16 -20.36
CA VAL A 439 -30.43 -16.52 -21.61
C VAL A 439 -30.87 -15.06 -21.64
N ALA A 440 -29.91 -14.14 -21.67
CA ALA A 440 -30.20 -12.72 -21.83
C ALA A 440 -30.62 -12.39 -23.28
N VAL A 441 -31.81 -11.81 -23.45
CA VAL A 441 -32.28 -11.31 -24.75
C VAL A 441 -31.83 -9.86 -24.89
N LYS A 442 -30.95 -9.60 -25.87
CA LYS A 442 -30.54 -8.25 -26.26
C LYS A 442 -31.44 -7.75 -27.37
N VAL A 443 -32.08 -6.61 -27.14
CA VAL A 443 -32.79 -5.89 -28.22
C VAL A 443 -31.83 -4.84 -28.79
N VAL A 444 -31.36 -5.08 -30.00
CA VAL A 444 -30.49 -4.17 -30.74
C VAL A 444 -31.37 -3.38 -31.72
N ASP A 445 -31.29 -2.05 -31.64
CA ASP A 445 -31.92 -1.16 -32.63
C ASP A 445 -30.93 -0.95 -33.78
N GLU A 446 -31.29 -1.44 -34.97
CA GLU A 446 -30.48 -1.26 -36.20
C GLU A 446 -30.58 0.16 -36.78
N THR A 447 -31.30 1.09 -36.15
CA THR A 447 -31.35 2.48 -36.62
C THR A 447 -29.97 3.14 -36.49
N ASP A 448 -29.66 4.04 -37.40
CA ASP A 448 -28.39 4.77 -37.52
C ASP A 448 -27.89 5.25 -36.15
N LYS A 449 -26.76 4.69 -35.69
CA LYS A 449 -26.08 5.16 -34.49
C LYS A 449 -25.77 6.65 -34.64
N LEU A 450 -26.00 7.41 -33.55
CA LEU A 450 -25.62 8.82 -33.54
C LEU A 450 -24.10 8.94 -33.65
N THR A 451 -23.64 9.52 -34.74
CA THR A 451 -22.26 9.88 -34.98
C THR A 451 -22.14 11.41 -35.01
N TYR A 452 -20.91 11.91 -34.88
CA TYR A 452 -20.65 13.33 -34.99
C TYR A 452 -21.23 13.94 -36.32
N GLU A 453 -21.13 13.20 -37.41
CA GLU A 453 -21.54 13.67 -38.76
C GLU A 453 -23.06 13.69 -38.93
N ASN A 454 -23.79 12.77 -38.28
CA ASN A 454 -25.24 12.65 -38.44
C ASN A 454 -26.05 13.29 -37.32
N LEU A 455 -25.39 13.68 -36.19
CA LEU A 455 -26.07 14.24 -35.00
C LEU A 455 -26.95 15.44 -35.35
N MET A 456 -26.43 16.41 -36.07
CA MET A 456 -27.20 17.62 -36.43
C MET A 456 -28.33 17.38 -37.43
N LYS A 457 -28.25 16.29 -38.22
CA LYS A 457 -29.28 15.86 -39.16
C LYS A 457 -30.29 14.92 -38.51
N SER A 458 -30.12 14.58 -37.25
CA SER A 458 -31.03 13.69 -36.55
C SER A 458 -32.43 14.30 -36.43
N LYS A 459 -33.45 13.47 -36.72
CA LYS A 459 -34.86 13.90 -36.70
C LYS A 459 -35.41 13.83 -35.30
N ILE A 460 -35.92 14.96 -34.81
CA ILE A 460 -36.60 15.09 -33.53
C ILE A 460 -38.10 15.21 -33.79
N THR A 461 -38.90 14.34 -33.18
CA THR A 461 -40.35 14.31 -33.38
C THR A 461 -41.05 15.25 -32.39
N ALA A 462 -41.76 16.22 -32.91
CA ALA A 462 -42.70 17.06 -32.19
C ALA A 462 -44.12 16.50 -32.28
N THR A 463 -44.78 16.39 -31.13
CA THR A 463 -46.21 16.02 -31.05
C THR A 463 -47.02 17.27 -30.79
N THR A 464 -47.87 17.63 -31.74
CA THR A 464 -48.81 18.77 -31.63
C THR A 464 -50.23 18.29 -31.85
N TYR A 465 -51.22 19.06 -31.45
CA TYR A 465 -52.63 18.75 -31.67
C TYR A 465 -53.19 19.70 -32.71
N ASP A 466 -53.99 19.18 -33.64
CA ASP A 466 -54.70 20.01 -34.62
C ASP A 466 -55.97 20.65 -34.00
N ASP A 467 -56.66 21.50 -34.77
CA ASP A 467 -57.87 22.20 -34.33
C ASP A 467 -59.02 21.25 -33.98
N THR A 468 -58.92 19.97 -34.29
CA THR A 468 -59.89 18.92 -33.95
C THR A 468 -59.47 18.10 -32.71
N GLY A 469 -58.31 18.42 -32.09
CA GLY A 469 -57.76 17.71 -30.95
C GLY A 469 -57.04 16.40 -31.31
N LYS A 470 -56.77 16.16 -32.58
CA LYS A 470 -56.07 14.96 -33.05
C LYS A 470 -54.55 15.18 -32.98
N GLU A 471 -53.85 14.18 -32.51
CA GLU A 471 -52.40 14.18 -32.41
C GLU A 471 -51.75 14.21 -33.81
N VAL A 472 -50.86 15.20 -34.05
CA VAL A 472 -50.08 15.35 -35.26
C VAL A 472 -48.60 15.29 -34.91
N LYS A 473 -47.88 14.34 -35.51
CA LYS A 473 -46.43 14.18 -35.34
C LYS A 473 -45.71 14.84 -36.53
N LYS A 474 -44.79 15.76 -36.22
CA LYS A 474 -43.91 16.41 -37.20
C LYS A 474 -42.47 16.18 -36.84
N ASN A 475 -41.66 15.83 -37.83
CA ASN A 475 -40.22 15.62 -37.63
C ASN A 475 -39.46 16.88 -38.08
N TYR A 476 -38.53 17.33 -37.22
CA TYR A 476 -37.66 18.46 -37.51
C TYR A 476 -36.19 18.00 -37.34
N GLU A 477 -35.28 18.60 -38.10
CA GLU A 477 -33.85 18.33 -37.90
C GLU A 477 -33.33 19.08 -36.65
N LEU A 478 -32.38 18.47 -35.92
CA LEU A 478 -31.79 19.11 -34.76
C LEU A 478 -31.13 20.45 -35.11
N SER A 479 -30.56 20.55 -36.32
CA SER A 479 -29.96 21.77 -36.88
C SER A 479 -30.91 22.97 -36.95
N ASP A 480 -32.24 22.76 -36.98
CA ASP A 480 -33.24 23.83 -37.07
C ASP A 480 -33.28 24.71 -35.79
N PHE A 481 -32.91 24.15 -34.65
CA PHE A 481 -33.04 24.81 -33.36
C PHE A 481 -31.85 24.58 -32.40
N ALA A 482 -30.80 23.91 -32.84
CA ALA A 482 -29.59 23.68 -32.07
C ALA A 482 -28.33 24.07 -32.84
N THR A 483 -27.32 24.51 -32.10
CA THR A 483 -25.94 24.67 -32.58
C THR A 483 -25.04 23.74 -31.85
N MET A 484 -24.02 23.21 -32.51
CA MET A 484 -23.07 22.26 -31.97
C MET A 484 -21.67 22.88 -31.92
N ASN A 485 -21.09 22.89 -30.74
CA ASN A 485 -19.70 23.27 -30.54
C ASN A 485 -18.93 22.07 -29.94
N ILE A 486 -17.69 21.90 -30.38
CA ILE A 486 -16.77 20.97 -29.75
C ILE A 486 -15.91 21.78 -28.79
N GLU A 487 -15.92 21.42 -27.56
CA GLU A 487 -15.11 22.04 -26.51
C GLU A 487 -14.30 20.98 -25.80
N ASP A 488 -13.07 21.34 -25.43
CA ASP A 488 -12.26 20.50 -24.54
C ASP A 488 -12.84 20.56 -23.12
N SER A 489 -13.12 19.42 -22.54
CA SER A 489 -13.67 19.34 -21.18
C SER A 489 -12.69 18.74 -20.22
N VAL A 490 -12.62 19.31 -19.02
CA VAL A 490 -11.89 18.74 -17.88
C VAL A 490 -12.82 17.75 -17.17
N ASN A 491 -12.46 16.46 -17.20
CA ASN A 491 -13.32 15.38 -16.69
C ASN A 491 -13.56 15.43 -15.19
N THR A 492 -12.60 15.94 -14.41
CA THR A 492 -12.66 15.91 -12.95
C THR A 492 -12.16 17.19 -12.32
N ILE A 493 -12.97 17.80 -11.47
CA ILE A 493 -12.58 18.95 -10.65
C ILE A 493 -12.31 18.47 -9.21
N LYS A 494 -11.03 18.45 -8.81
CA LYS A 494 -10.62 18.06 -7.45
C LYS A 494 -10.71 19.25 -6.50
N ARG A 495 -11.23 19.03 -5.30
CA ARG A 495 -11.31 20.03 -4.22
C ARG A 495 -10.79 19.48 -2.90
N LYS A 496 -10.02 20.30 -2.18
CA LYS A 496 -9.57 20.01 -0.82
C LYS A 496 -9.94 21.21 0.05
N ASN A 497 -10.66 20.97 1.14
CA ASN A 497 -11.19 22.02 2.01
C ASN A 497 -11.95 23.10 1.21
N LEU A 498 -12.85 22.67 0.32
CA LEU A 498 -13.68 23.50 -0.55
C LEU A 498 -12.90 24.34 -1.60
N THR A 499 -11.58 24.29 -1.60
CA THR A 499 -10.74 24.98 -2.60
C THR A 499 -10.36 24.03 -3.71
N GLN A 500 -10.54 24.47 -4.95
CA GLN A 500 -10.14 23.73 -6.14
C GLN A 500 -8.62 23.62 -6.23
N TYR A 501 -8.11 22.49 -6.66
CA TYR A 501 -6.68 22.30 -6.90
C TYR A 501 -6.40 21.40 -8.09
N LEU A 502 -5.24 21.60 -8.69
CA LEU A 502 -4.60 20.69 -9.63
C LEU A 502 -3.34 20.12 -9.00
N SER A 503 -3.05 18.88 -9.33
CA SER A 503 -1.86 18.19 -8.82
C SER A 503 -0.96 17.83 -10.01
N VAL A 504 0.23 18.42 -10.06
CA VAL A 504 1.28 17.97 -10.96
C VAL A 504 2.02 16.84 -10.26
N THR A 505 2.04 15.69 -10.90
CA THR A 505 2.69 14.48 -10.38
C THR A 505 3.79 14.02 -11.33
N ALA A 506 4.84 13.45 -10.77
CA ALA A 506 5.91 12.81 -11.54
C ALA A 506 6.31 11.50 -10.89
N GLU A 507 6.61 10.50 -11.71
CA GLU A 507 7.24 9.27 -11.25
C GLU A 507 8.74 9.50 -11.01
N VAL A 508 9.28 8.82 -10.03
CA VAL A 508 10.71 8.91 -9.69
C VAL A 508 11.46 7.76 -10.35
N GLU A 509 12.48 8.09 -11.14
CA GLU A 509 13.32 7.10 -11.81
C GLU A 509 14.12 6.27 -10.80
N ASP A 510 14.35 4.98 -11.11
CA ASP A 510 15.18 4.09 -10.31
C ASP A 510 16.55 4.73 -9.99
N GLY A 511 16.88 4.75 -8.69
CA GLY A 511 18.13 5.34 -8.19
C GLY A 511 18.03 6.80 -7.75
N TYR A 512 16.88 7.46 -7.95
CA TYR A 512 16.58 8.78 -7.43
C TYR A 512 15.67 8.71 -6.21
N ASN A 513 15.61 9.79 -5.43
CA ASN A 513 14.82 9.83 -4.20
C ASN A 513 13.82 11.00 -4.22
N ALA A 514 12.54 10.68 -4.04
CA ALA A 514 11.46 11.68 -4.07
C ALA A 514 11.67 12.84 -3.08
N THR A 515 12.20 12.55 -1.88
CA THR A 515 12.46 13.57 -0.85
C THR A 515 13.57 14.55 -1.27
N LEU A 516 14.60 14.06 -1.95
CA LEU A 516 15.68 14.90 -2.46
C LEU A 516 15.20 15.76 -3.63
N MET A 517 14.41 15.18 -4.53
CA MET A 517 13.80 15.90 -5.66
C MET A 517 12.81 16.97 -5.19
N SER A 518 12.03 16.70 -4.14
CA SER A 518 11.13 17.70 -3.53
C SER A 518 11.90 18.91 -2.97
N ARG A 519 13.10 18.70 -2.41
CA ARG A 519 13.96 19.79 -1.95
C ARG A 519 14.54 20.64 -3.08
N GLU A 520 14.73 20.05 -4.26
CA GLU A 520 15.22 20.78 -5.43
C GLU A 520 14.11 21.68 -6.01
N LEU A 521 12.84 21.35 -5.74
CA LEU A 521 11.67 22.16 -6.10
C LEU A 521 11.40 23.32 -5.12
N GLU A 522 11.80 23.23 -3.85
CA GLU A 522 11.66 24.28 -2.84
C GLU A 522 12.71 25.37 -3.03
#